data_f266e37c9d6d764f731f07e5420fe192
#
_entry.id   f266e37c9d6d764f731f07e5420fe192
#
_cell.length_a   1.000
_cell.length_b   1.000
_cell.length_c   1.000
_cell.angle_alpha   90.00
_cell.angle_beta   90.00
_cell.angle_gamma   90.00
#
_symmetry.space_group_name_H-M   'P 1'
#
loop_
_entity.id
_entity.type
_entity.pdbx_description
1 polymer ?
#
loop_
_entity_poly.entity_id
_entity_poly.type
_entity_poly.pdbx_seq_one_letter_code
_entity_poly.pdbx_strand_id
1 'polypeptide(L)'
;MRFLSINTPQALTLSWFENVSTFEFIVPISLKFAILGRMPLPSQIIANKFEYEPTKGQKNLFKLFDKLLDSNADGRQCLVIRGYAGTGKTTVISALVKVLPSFNFKQVLMAPTGRAAKVMGNYSRKVSFTIHNRIYRQKGDPGSGVFDFHLQKNHSKNTVFIVDEASMLYDEVDQGKKGLLSDLIYYVFQDESNRLIMVGDSAQLPPVSQRESPGLDVDLLKNKHRLNIIQIELTEVMRQERESGILYNATILRGSLSKNPAVISFQTTGHSDIFRMTNQRMEDGLRYCYDKYGTKNTIVVCRSNKQAVQYNEFIRRQILLREEEIEVADVLMNVRNNYYYVPTYSPSGFIANGDFMEVVKIIDFEEQYDLRFARLELKLLDYDVSETFEARVVLDTLHSESPSMSTDENKKLYQQIFEDYKDLAEAGERKIAVKNDPFLNALQVKYAYALTCHKSQGGQWNAVFIDQGFLNEKMINPEYVRWLYTAVTRATDALFLVNFNPSFFK
;
A
#
# COMPACT_ATOMS: atom_id res chain seq x y z
N MET A 1 42.80 41.54 -27.82
CA MET A 1 42.70 43.03 -27.89
C MET A 1 41.58 43.42 -28.85
N ARG A 2 40.48 43.90 -28.36
CA ARG A 2 39.64 45.03 -28.68
C ARG A 2 38.27 44.82 -28.07
N PHE A 3 38.04 45.55 -27.04
CA PHE A 3 36.70 45.79 -26.48
C PHE A 3 35.87 46.58 -27.49
N LEU A 4 34.60 46.20 -27.68
CA LEU A 4 33.57 47.03 -28.27
C LEU A 4 32.42 47.13 -27.28
N SER A 5 32.29 48.34 -26.74
CA SER A 5 31.17 48.82 -25.97
C SER A 5 29.92 48.82 -26.83
N ILE A 6 28.81 48.25 -26.32
CA ILE A 6 27.49 48.44 -26.91
C ILE A 6 26.63 49.21 -25.91
N ASN A 7 26.34 50.46 -26.28
CA ASN A 7 25.38 51.34 -25.67
C ASN A 7 23.96 51.05 -26.21
N THR A 8 23.00 51.12 -25.25
CA THR A 8 21.57 51.45 -25.35
C THR A 8 20.60 50.59 -26.19
N PRO A 9 19.41 50.35 -25.67
CA PRO A 9 18.42 49.47 -26.22
C PRO A 9 17.54 50.19 -27.28
N GLN A 10 17.61 49.73 -28.49
CA GLN A 10 16.57 50.04 -29.48
C GLN A 10 15.50 48.95 -29.45
N ALA A 11 14.25 49.40 -29.35
CA ALA A 11 13.06 48.55 -29.46
C ALA A 11 13.04 47.82 -30.80
N LEU A 12 13.21 46.51 -30.75
CA LEU A 12 12.98 45.62 -31.90
C LEU A 12 11.49 45.31 -31.97
N THR A 13 10.84 45.92 -32.95
CA THR A 13 9.46 45.64 -33.38
C THR A 13 9.29 44.17 -33.79
N LEU A 14 8.29 43.50 -33.21
CA LEU A 14 7.81 42.17 -33.52
C LEU A 14 7.18 42.11 -34.93
N SER A 15 7.96 41.91 -35.98
CA SER A 15 7.43 41.68 -37.32
C SER A 15 8.11 40.51 -38.09
N TRP A 16 8.70 39.54 -37.40
CA TRP A 16 9.38 38.41 -38.05
C TRP A 16 8.96 37.03 -37.56
N PHE A 17 7.69 36.83 -37.21
CA PHE A 17 7.16 35.50 -36.87
C PHE A 17 5.86 35.15 -37.61
N GLU A 18 5.88 35.31 -38.91
CA GLU A 18 4.93 34.60 -39.79
C GLU A 18 5.74 33.74 -40.77
N ASN A 19 5.62 32.42 -40.63
CA ASN A 19 6.18 31.32 -41.42
C ASN A 19 7.40 30.58 -40.83
N VAL A 20 7.17 29.88 -39.70
CA VAL A 20 7.93 28.66 -39.44
C VAL A 20 6.95 27.64 -38.84
N SER A 21 6.63 26.64 -39.64
CA SER A 21 5.87 25.44 -39.23
C SER A 21 6.57 24.71 -38.10
N THR A 22 5.84 24.53 -37.01
CA THR A 22 5.91 23.45 -36.02
C THR A 22 7.28 22.87 -35.67
N PHE A 23 8.08 23.61 -34.94
CA PHE A 23 8.97 23.08 -33.93
C PHE A 23 8.52 23.62 -32.59
N GLU A 24 7.73 22.83 -31.82
CA GLU A 24 7.51 23.12 -30.42
C GLU A 24 8.83 22.98 -29.67
N PHE A 25 9.57 24.07 -29.54
CA PHE A 25 10.61 24.16 -28.51
C PHE A 25 9.90 24.04 -27.14
N ILE A 26 10.06 22.89 -26.50
CA ILE A 26 9.75 22.72 -25.08
C ILE A 26 10.71 23.63 -24.31
N VAL A 27 10.39 24.91 -24.27
CA VAL A 27 11.08 25.87 -23.39
C VAL A 27 10.72 25.47 -21.97
N PRO A 28 11.67 25.12 -21.09
CA PRO A 28 11.37 24.83 -19.72
C PRO A 28 10.53 25.95 -19.13
N ILE A 29 9.49 25.58 -18.38
CA ILE A 29 8.55 26.51 -17.74
C ILE A 29 9.31 27.59 -16.94
N SER A 30 10.46 27.24 -16.33
CA SER A 30 11.37 28.15 -15.66
C SER A 30 11.90 29.30 -16.54
N LEU A 31 12.13 29.07 -17.84
CA LEU A 31 12.61 30.12 -18.75
C LEU A 31 11.50 31.04 -19.24
N LYS A 32 10.26 30.54 -19.40
CA LYS A 32 9.08 31.40 -19.72
C LYS A 32 8.72 32.37 -18.62
N PHE A 33 9.01 32.06 -17.36
CA PHE A 33 8.68 32.90 -16.21
C PHE A 33 9.81 33.82 -15.75
N ALA A 34 11.05 33.55 -16.10
CA ALA A 34 12.16 34.49 -15.84
C ALA A 34 11.97 35.83 -16.55
N ILE A 35 11.14 35.85 -17.60
CA ILE A 35 10.80 37.08 -18.34
C ILE A 35 9.65 37.87 -17.67
N LEU A 36 8.86 37.25 -16.77
CA LEU A 36 7.65 37.82 -16.15
C LEU A 36 7.79 38.17 -14.65
N GLY A 37 8.97 38.10 -14.07
CA GLY A 37 9.30 38.72 -12.78
C GLY A 37 8.87 37.99 -11.50
N ARG A 38 8.13 36.85 -11.53
CA ARG A 38 7.89 35.99 -10.37
C ARG A 38 7.54 34.57 -10.82
N MET A 39 8.26 33.56 -10.32
CA MET A 39 7.81 32.17 -10.48
C MET A 39 6.46 31.97 -9.78
N PRO A 40 5.46 31.36 -10.45
CA PRO A 40 4.20 31.06 -9.83
C PRO A 40 4.40 30.07 -8.68
N LEU A 41 3.60 30.21 -7.63
CA LEU A 41 3.64 29.32 -6.48
C LEU A 41 3.19 27.89 -6.86
N PRO A 42 3.69 26.84 -6.18
CA PRO A 42 3.23 25.46 -6.36
C PRO A 42 1.70 25.33 -6.36
N SER A 43 1.02 26.01 -5.41
CA SER A 43 -0.44 26.03 -5.31
C SER A 43 -1.14 26.52 -6.57
N GLN A 44 -0.59 27.52 -7.24
CA GLN A 44 -1.17 28.08 -8.47
C GLN A 44 -1.04 27.12 -9.64
N ILE A 45 0.14 26.46 -9.78
CA ILE A 45 0.36 25.49 -10.88
C ILE A 45 -0.48 24.23 -10.64
N ILE A 46 -0.60 23.77 -9.39
CA ILE A 46 -1.43 22.62 -9.05
C ILE A 46 -2.90 22.94 -9.36
N ALA A 47 -3.41 24.09 -8.92
CA ALA A 47 -4.80 24.47 -9.17
C ALA A 47 -5.14 24.54 -10.67
N ASN A 48 -4.23 25.03 -11.50
CA ASN A 48 -4.40 25.11 -12.95
C ASN A 48 -4.33 23.74 -13.67
N LYS A 49 -3.63 22.75 -13.07
CA LYS A 49 -3.49 21.39 -13.63
C LYS A 49 -4.43 20.37 -13.00
N PHE A 50 -5.21 20.79 -12.00
CA PHE A 50 -6.14 19.90 -11.31
C PHE A 50 -7.35 19.65 -12.20
N GLU A 51 -7.63 18.38 -12.48
CA GLU A 51 -8.64 17.96 -13.47
C GLU A 51 -10.10 18.19 -12.98
N TYR A 52 -10.28 18.43 -11.69
CA TYR A 52 -11.59 18.56 -11.04
C TYR A 52 -11.73 19.90 -10.32
N GLU A 53 -12.95 20.30 -9.99
CA GLU A 53 -13.15 21.45 -9.09
C GLU A 53 -12.69 21.07 -7.68
N PRO A 54 -11.61 21.70 -7.16
CA PRO A 54 -11.08 21.32 -5.86
C PRO A 54 -11.99 21.78 -4.71
N THR A 55 -12.16 20.91 -3.71
CA THR A 55 -12.86 21.24 -2.47
C THR A 55 -12.12 22.32 -1.68
N LYS A 56 -12.77 22.92 -0.67
CA LYS A 56 -12.13 23.92 0.20
C LYS A 56 -10.90 23.32 0.91
N GLY A 57 -11.00 22.09 1.41
CA GLY A 57 -9.88 21.37 2.02
C GLY A 57 -8.71 21.18 1.04
N GLN A 58 -8.99 20.77 -0.20
CA GLN A 58 -7.97 20.60 -1.22
C GLN A 58 -7.30 21.93 -1.63
N LYS A 59 -8.07 23.02 -1.75
CA LYS A 59 -7.51 24.37 -1.98
C LYS A 59 -6.56 24.79 -0.86
N ASN A 60 -6.90 24.49 0.39
CA ASN A 60 -6.03 24.76 1.53
C ASN A 60 -4.76 23.89 1.48
N LEU A 61 -4.89 22.59 1.12
CA LEU A 61 -3.74 21.70 0.96
C LEU A 61 -2.78 22.22 -0.11
N PHE A 62 -3.27 22.76 -1.24
CA PHE A 62 -2.40 23.36 -2.27
C PHE A 62 -1.52 24.49 -1.69
N LYS A 63 -2.08 25.33 -0.84
CA LYS A 63 -1.30 26.40 -0.16
C LYS A 63 -0.27 25.86 0.84
N LEU A 64 -0.50 24.67 1.41
CA LEU A 64 0.47 24.06 2.31
C LEU A 64 1.66 23.47 1.55
N PHE A 65 1.50 23.11 0.28
CA PHE A 65 2.63 22.74 -0.58
C PHE A 65 3.57 23.93 -0.83
N ASP A 66 3.07 25.17 -0.87
CA ASP A 66 3.93 26.36 -0.97
C ASP A 66 4.89 26.44 0.22
N LYS A 67 4.40 26.12 1.43
CA LYS A 67 5.21 26.10 2.65
C LYS A 67 6.18 24.91 2.69
N LEU A 68 5.72 23.74 2.27
CA LEU A 68 6.55 22.52 2.27
C LEU A 68 7.73 22.63 1.31
N LEU A 69 7.50 23.24 0.13
CA LEU A 69 8.49 23.35 -0.95
C LEU A 69 9.31 24.65 -0.87
N ASP A 70 9.13 25.47 0.19
CA ASP A 70 9.96 26.63 0.42
C ASP A 70 11.41 26.20 0.66
N SER A 71 12.30 26.68 -0.19
CA SER A 71 13.74 26.40 -0.09
C SER A 71 14.39 27.03 1.15
N ASN A 72 13.77 28.05 1.73
CA ASN A 72 14.24 28.75 2.95
C ASN A 72 13.70 28.12 4.23
N ALA A 73 12.86 27.08 4.14
CA ALA A 73 12.34 26.41 5.32
C ALA A 73 13.41 25.57 6.00
N ASP A 74 13.78 25.95 7.22
CA ASP A 74 14.78 25.26 8.01
C ASP A 74 14.27 23.94 8.61
N GLY A 75 15.20 22.98 8.75
CA GLY A 75 15.00 21.72 9.43
C GLY A 75 14.14 20.72 8.64
N ARG A 76 13.78 19.64 9.31
CA ARG A 76 13.11 18.45 8.76
C ARG A 76 11.64 18.69 8.51
N GLN A 77 11.28 19.16 7.31
CA GLN A 77 9.90 19.50 6.95
C GLN A 77 9.07 18.25 6.66
N CYS A 78 7.94 18.10 7.34
CA CYS A 78 7.00 17.00 7.13
C CYS A 78 5.56 17.52 7.03
N LEU A 79 4.84 17.10 5.99
CA LEU A 79 3.42 17.38 5.82
C LEU A 79 2.62 16.11 6.12
N VAL A 80 1.73 16.17 7.11
CA VAL A 80 0.79 15.11 7.46
C VAL A 80 -0.57 15.42 6.86
N ILE A 81 -1.01 14.60 5.92
CA ILE A 81 -2.31 14.69 5.26
C ILE A 81 -3.19 13.58 5.80
N ARG A 82 -4.11 13.93 6.69
CA ARG A 82 -5.19 13.04 7.09
C ARG A 82 -6.36 13.22 6.17
N GLY A 83 -7.01 12.15 5.78
CA GLY A 83 -8.21 12.27 4.95
C GLY A 83 -8.93 10.95 4.84
N TYR A 84 -10.24 11.02 4.80
CA TYR A 84 -11.10 9.86 4.75
C TYR A 84 -11.24 9.29 3.33
N ALA A 85 -11.88 8.12 3.19
CA ALA A 85 -12.23 7.58 1.89
C ALA A 85 -13.03 8.61 1.08
N GLY A 86 -12.80 8.70 -0.23
CA GLY A 86 -13.50 9.62 -1.12
C GLY A 86 -13.12 11.11 -1.00
N THR A 87 -12.12 11.49 -0.20
CA THR A 87 -11.69 12.89 -0.08
C THR A 87 -10.67 13.34 -1.13
N GLY A 88 -10.26 12.43 -2.03
CA GLY A 88 -9.37 12.72 -3.15
C GLY A 88 -7.90 12.88 -2.75
N LYS A 89 -7.44 12.27 -1.66
CA LYS A 89 -6.01 12.26 -1.25
C LYS A 89 -5.08 11.91 -2.41
N THR A 90 -5.34 10.79 -3.05
CA THR A 90 -4.51 10.25 -4.14
C THR A 90 -4.51 11.18 -5.36
N THR A 91 -5.65 11.80 -5.68
CA THR A 91 -5.78 12.77 -6.79
C THR A 91 -4.91 14.01 -6.56
N VAL A 92 -4.93 14.55 -5.33
CA VAL A 92 -4.11 15.71 -4.97
C VAL A 92 -2.62 15.36 -5.00
N ILE A 93 -2.24 14.20 -4.48
CA ILE A 93 -0.84 13.74 -4.53
C ILE A 93 -0.37 13.53 -5.98
N SER A 94 -1.20 12.95 -6.84
CA SER A 94 -0.89 12.82 -8.27
C SER A 94 -0.65 14.17 -8.94
N ALA A 95 -1.46 15.18 -8.62
CA ALA A 95 -1.27 16.53 -9.13
C ALA A 95 0.03 17.17 -8.62
N LEU A 96 0.36 16.99 -7.33
CA LEU A 96 1.62 17.47 -6.75
C LEU A 96 2.82 16.84 -7.46
N VAL A 97 2.83 15.52 -7.62
CA VAL A 97 3.93 14.76 -8.28
C VAL A 97 4.23 15.29 -9.67
N LYS A 98 3.20 15.68 -10.43
CA LYS A 98 3.36 16.27 -11.78
C LYS A 98 4.02 17.67 -11.75
N VAL A 99 3.98 18.36 -10.62
CA VAL A 99 4.45 19.74 -10.47
C VAL A 99 5.83 19.84 -9.81
N LEU A 100 6.24 18.89 -8.98
CA LEU A 100 7.51 18.88 -8.26
C LEU A 100 8.75 19.18 -9.13
N PRO A 101 8.91 18.62 -10.36
CA PRO A 101 10.06 18.92 -11.19
C PRO A 101 10.20 20.41 -11.56
N SER A 102 9.08 21.15 -11.65
CA SER A 102 9.11 22.59 -11.94
C SER A 102 9.73 23.42 -10.80
N PHE A 103 9.86 22.84 -9.62
CA PHE A 103 10.46 23.44 -8.41
C PHE A 103 11.78 22.79 -8.03
N ASN A 104 12.43 22.05 -8.96
CA ASN A 104 13.69 21.35 -8.75
C ASN A 104 13.64 20.27 -7.64
N PHE A 105 12.46 19.73 -7.35
CA PHE A 105 12.31 18.59 -6.46
C PHE A 105 12.12 17.30 -7.26
N LYS A 106 12.82 16.25 -6.83
CA LYS A 106 12.55 14.87 -7.22
C LYS A 106 11.43 14.30 -6.33
N GLN A 107 10.82 13.19 -6.75
CA GLN A 107 9.84 12.48 -5.96
C GLN A 107 10.26 11.03 -5.74
N VAL A 108 9.92 10.49 -4.58
CA VAL A 108 9.97 9.06 -4.26
C VAL A 108 8.64 8.68 -3.64
N LEU A 109 7.92 7.77 -4.30
CA LEU A 109 6.62 7.30 -3.87
C LEU A 109 6.77 5.99 -3.12
N MET A 110 6.15 5.87 -1.95
CA MET A 110 6.27 4.70 -1.09
C MET A 110 4.95 4.36 -0.42
N ALA A 111 4.76 3.07 -0.14
CA ALA A 111 3.65 2.59 0.68
C ALA A 111 4.10 1.41 1.56
N PRO A 112 3.36 1.06 2.63
CA PRO A 112 3.70 -0.05 3.51
C PRO A 112 3.63 -1.42 2.83
N THR A 113 2.73 -1.59 1.86
CA THR A 113 2.48 -2.87 1.16
C THR A 113 2.71 -2.74 -0.35
N GLY A 114 2.99 -3.86 -1.04
CA GLY A 114 3.14 -3.91 -2.50
C GLY A 114 1.90 -3.42 -3.22
N ARG A 115 0.72 -3.86 -2.76
CA ARG A 115 -0.57 -3.48 -3.35
C ARG A 115 -0.86 -1.97 -3.22
N ALA A 116 -0.62 -1.38 -2.05
CA ALA A 116 -0.76 0.07 -1.86
C ALA A 116 0.23 0.85 -2.73
N ALA A 117 1.47 0.36 -2.85
CA ALA A 117 2.46 0.94 -3.73
C ALA A 117 2.00 0.90 -5.19
N LYS A 118 1.46 -0.23 -5.68
CA LYS A 118 0.90 -0.36 -7.03
C LYS A 118 -0.22 0.64 -7.27
N VAL A 119 -1.20 0.72 -6.36
CA VAL A 119 -2.32 1.67 -6.46
C VAL A 119 -1.78 3.09 -6.60
N MET A 120 -0.82 3.48 -5.73
CA MET A 120 -0.18 4.79 -5.79
C MET A 120 0.56 5.03 -7.11
N GLY A 121 1.28 4.03 -7.61
CA GLY A 121 2.00 4.05 -8.88
C GLY A 121 1.08 4.29 -10.07
N ASN A 122 -0.04 3.57 -10.13
CA ASN A 122 -1.03 3.66 -11.20
C ASN A 122 -1.66 5.07 -11.27
N TYR A 123 -2.07 5.63 -10.13
CA TYR A 123 -2.65 6.98 -10.08
C TYR A 123 -1.64 8.07 -10.43
N SER A 124 -0.42 7.96 -9.95
CA SER A 124 0.61 8.97 -10.18
C SER A 124 1.31 8.81 -11.53
N ARG A 125 1.15 7.67 -12.21
CA ARG A 125 1.91 7.25 -13.41
C ARG A 125 3.42 7.32 -13.19
N LYS A 126 3.88 6.93 -12.00
CA LYS A 126 5.28 6.94 -11.56
C LYS A 126 5.60 5.64 -10.84
N VAL A 127 6.86 5.25 -10.89
CA VAL A 127 7.34 4.10 -10.12
C VAL A 127 7.17 4.39 -8.63
N SER A 128 6.59 3.45 -7.93
CA SER A 128 6.40 3.46 -6.48
C SER A 128 7.02 2.21 -5.86
N PHE A 129 7.38 2.29 -4.60
CA PHE A 129 8.12 1.24 -3.89
C PHE A 129 7.41 0.88 -2.60
N THR A 130 7.62 -0.33 -2.09
CA THR A 130 7.35 -0.55 -0.68
C THR A 130 8.41 0.18 0.16
N ILE A 131 8.03 0.63 1.38
CA ILE A 131 8.98 1.30 2.28
C ILE A 131 10.18 0.39 2.54
N HIS A 132 9.94 -0.89 2.84
CA HIS A 132 11.01 -1.85 3.09
C HIS A 132 12.01 -1.94 1.94
N ASN A 133 11.53 -2.04 0.70
CA ASN A 133 12.39 -2.07 -0.47
C ASN A 133 13.26 -0.81 -0.60
N ARG A 134 12.67 0.35 -0.31
CA ARG A 134 13.36 1.62 -0.53
C ARG A 134 14.40 1.92 0.53
N ILE A 135 14.16 1.52 1.79
CA ILE A 135 15.02 1.94 2.90
C ILE A 135 15.98 0.85 3.39
N TYR A 136 15.69 -0.45 3.13
CA TYR A 136 16.55 -1.54 3.62
C TYR A 136 17.29 -2.25 2.49
N ARG A 137 18.44 -2.80 2.84
CA ARG A 137 19.14 -3.84 2.09
C ARG A 137 19.32 -5.05 2.98
N GLN A 138 19.16 -6.21 2.38
CA GLN A 138 19.52 -7.45 3.03
C GLN A 138 21.05 -7.56 3.07
N LYS A 139 21.62 -7.59 4.26
CA LYS A 139 22.97 -8.09 4.51
C LYS A 139 22.81 -9.42 5.22
N GLY A 140 23.20 -10.50 4.59
CA GLY A 140 23.18 -11.80 5.24
C GLY A 140 24.39 -11.95 6.13
N ASP A 141 24.18 -12.22 7.41
CA ASP A 141 25.09 -13.08 8.15
C ASP A 141 24.66 -14.52 7.80
N PRO A 142 25.48 -15.28 7.10
CA PRO A 142 25.12 -16.65 6.65
C PRO A 142 24.84 -17.62 7.80
N GLY A 143 24.95 -17.19 9.05
CA GLY A 143 24.96 -18.07 10.20
C GLY A 143 23.76 -18.04 11.12
N SER A 144 22.87 -17.09 11.00
CA SER A 144 21.80 -16.94 11.98
C SER A 144 20.44 -17.48 11.56
N GLY A 145 20.27 -17.89 10.29
CA GLY A 145 18.93 -18.23 9.75
C GLY A 145 17.95 -17.03 9.78
N VAL A 146 18.42 -15.90 10.29
CA VAL A 146 17.68 -14.64 10.40
C VAL A 146 18.25 -13.69 9.36
N PHE A 147 17.40 -13.27 8.43
CA PHE A 147 17.75 -12.24 7.49
C PHE A 147 17.89 -10.92 8.23
N ASP A 148 19.10 -10.35 8.26
CA ASP A 148 19.34 -9.08 8.89
C ASP A 148 19.19 -7.95 7.87
N PHE A 149 18.26 -7.02 8.14
CA PHE A 149 17.97 -5.88 7.30
C PHE A 149 18.76 -4.69 7.82
N HIS A 150 19.63 -4.18 6.98
CA HIS A 150 20.37 -2.97 7.28
C HIS A 150 19.80 -1.79 6.52
N LEU A 151 19.62 -0.69 7.25
CA LEU A 151 19.17 0.55 6.67
C LEU A 151 20.19 1.04 5.62
N GLN A 152 19.70 1.38 4.42
CA GLN A 152 20.52 1.88 3.35
C GLN A 152 20.95 3.33 3.60
N LYS A 153 22.06 3.73 2.99
CA LYS A 153 22.42 5.14 2.86
C LYS A 153 21.51 5.81 1.83
N ASN A 154 20.90 6.94 2.21
CA ASN A 154 20.12 7.74 1.30
C ASN A 154 21.03 8.73 0.55
N HIS A 155 21.08 8.60 -0.77
CA HIS A 155 21.82 9.51 -1.64
C HIS A 155 20.94 10.59 -2.29
N SER A 156 19.65 10.60 -1.97
CA SER A 156 18.69 11.54 -2.53
C SER A 156 18.81 12.89 -1.86
N LYS A 157 18.80 13.96 -2.68
CA LYS A 157 18.79 15.36 -2.26
C LYS A 157 17.66 16.08 -2.99
N ASN A 158 17.13 17.13 -2.37
CA ASN A 158 15.99 17.91 -2.92
C ASN A 158 14.86 16.97 -3.38
N THR A 159 14.50 16.03 -2.54
CA THR A 159 13.55 14.97 -2.87
C THR A 159 12.36 15.00 -1.91
N VAL A 160 11.16 14.98 -2.45
CA VAL A 160 9.93 14.80 -1.68
C VAL A 160 9.63 13.30 -1.60
N PHE A 161 9.74 12.75 -0.41
CA PHE A 161 9.34 11.39 -0.10
C PHE A 161 7.87 11.39 0.27
N ILE A 162 7.04 10.65 -0.45
CA ILE A 162 5.60 10.60 -0.25
C ILE A 162 5.24 9.19 0.17
N VAL A 163 4.64 9.07 1.34
CA VAL A 163 4.22 7.80 1.95
C VAL A 163 2.71 7.77 2.01
N ASP A 164 2.09 6.93 1.19
CA ASP A 164 0.66 6.65 1.26
C ASP A 164 0.37 5.52 2.25
N GLU A 165 -0.88 5.39 2.71
CA GLU A 165 -1.31 4.46 3.75
C GLU A 165 -0.44 4.53 5.02
N ALA A 166 -0.01 5.76 5.40
CA ALA A 166 0.82 5.99 6.58
C ALA A 166 0.15 5.55 7.89
N SER A 167 -1.17 5.34 7.88
CA SER A 167 -1.94 4.76 8.98
C SER A 167 -1.47 3.35 9.38
N MET A 168 -0.83 2.61 8.47
CA MET A 168 -0.31 1.27 8.71
C MET A 168 1.11 1.24 9.29
N LEU A 169 1.77 2.38 9.46
CA LEU A 169 3.14 2.42 9.96
C LEU A 169 3.16 2.20 11.46
N TYR A 170 3.99 1.27 11.89
CA TYR A 170 4.25 0.98 13.30
C TYR A 170 5.60 1.56 13.76
N ASP A 171 5.72 1.85 15.05
CA ASP A 171 6.94 2.40 15.65
C ASP A 171 7.30 1.68 16.96
N GLU A 172 7.06 0.38 17.01
CA GLU A 172 7.49 -0.45 18.15
C GLU A 172 8.95 -0.85 18.01
N VAL A 173 9.65 -0.82 19.13
CA VAL A 173 11.02 -1.35 19.26
C VAL A 173 10.90 -2.79 19.75
N ASP A 174 11.16 -3.75 18.88
CA ASP A 174 11.27 -5.14 19.27
C ASP A 174 12.74 -5.52 19.45
N GLN A 175 13.08 -6.05 20.63
CA GLN A 175 14.44 -6.54 20.98
C GLN A 175 15.58 -5.56 20.64
N GLY A 176 15.34 -4.24 20.82
CA GLY A 176 16.33 -3.19 20.56
C GLY A 176 16.43 -2.72 19.10
N LYS A 177 15.63 -3.25 18.19
CA LYS A 177 15.50 -2.75 16.80
C LYS A 177 14.50 -1.61 16.75
N LYS A 178 14.84 -0.55 16.00
CA LYS A 178 13.94 0.59 15.76
C LYS A 178 12.75 0.15 14.91
N GLY A 179 11.60 0.78 15.14
CA GLY A 179 10.41 0.55 14.31
C GLY A 179 10.56 1.12 12.90
N LEU A 180 9.72 0.63 11.98
CA LEU A 180 9.73 1.02 10.56
C LEU A 180 9.59 2.53 10.36
N LEU A 181 8.76 3.20 11.16
CA LEU A 181 8.58 4.65 11.10
C LEU A 181 9.86 5.40 11.49
N SER A 182 10.52 4.98 12.58
CA SER A 182 11.79 5.57 13.01
C SER A 182 12.88 5.44 11.95
N ASP A 183 13.01 4.27 11.33
CA ASP A 183 13.99 4.00 10.29
C ASP A 183 13.69 4.77 8.98
N LEU A 184 12.41 4.88 8.61
CA LEU A 184 11.98 5.69 7.47
C LEU A 184 12.35 7.16 7.66
N ILE A 185 12.03 7.76 8.81
CA ILE A 185 12.33 9.17 9.09
C ILE A 185 13.83 9.39 9.09
N TYR A 186 14.60 8.50 9.73
CA TYR A 186 16.05 8.59 9.72
C TYR A 186 16.61 8.50 8.28
N TYR A 187 16.11 7.57 7.46
CA TYR A 187 16.51 7.43 6.05
C TYR A 187 16.23 8.70 5.25
N VAL A 188 15.02 9.24 5.32
CA VAL A 188 14.62 10.43 4.56
C VAL A 188 15.52 11.61 4.88
N PHE A 189 15.74 11.87 6.17
CA PHE A 189 16.44 13.05 6.66
C PHE A 189 17.94 12.83 6.91
N GLN A 190 18.57 11.87 6.22
CA GLN A 190 20.03 11.86 6.08
C GLN A 190 20.53 13.08 5.29
N ASP A 191 19.64 13.74 4.54
CA ASP A 191 19.87 15.03 3.91
C ASP A 191 18.68 15.97 4.21
N GLU A 192 18.94 17.11 4.81
CA GLU A 192 17.89 18.05 5.28
C GLU A 192 17.18 18.80 4.15
N SER A 193 17.72 18.77 2.91
CA SER A 193 17.02 19.28 1.74
C SER A 193 15.80 18.43 1.33
N ASN A 194 15.70 17.21 1.85
CA ASN A 194 14.55 16.34 1.60
C ASN A 194 13.30 16.79 2.35
N ARG A 195 12.16 16.39 1.86
CA ARG A 195 10.83 16.64 2.44
C ARG A 195 10.09 15.32 2.59
N LEU A 196 9.23 15.24 3.60
CA LEU A 196 8.40 14.06 3.85
C LEU A 196 6.92 14.45 3.78
N ILE A 197 6.12 13.64 3.10
CA ILE A 197 4.65 13.71 3.10
C ILE A 197 4.13 12.38 3.60
N MET A 198 3.34 12.41 4.67
CA MET A 198 2.65 11.26 5.24
C MET A 198 1.16 11.38 4.92
N VAL A 199 0.61 10.44 4.17
CA VAL A 199 -0.79 10.43 3.74
C VAL A 199 -1.47 9.22 4.34
N GLY A 200 -2.64 9.39 4.96
CA GLY A 200 -3.36 8.27 5.52
C GLY A 200 -4.77 8.62 5.99
N ASP A 201 -5.45 7.62 6.49
CA ASP A 201 -6.81 7.73 6.99
C ASP A 201 -6.85 7.31 8.47
N SER A 202 -7.14 8.28 9.34
CA SER A 202 -7.17 8.08 10.79
C SER A 202 -8.39 7.27 11.28
N ALA A 203 -9.38 7.04 10.41
CA ALA A 203 -10.54 6.20 10.73
C ALA A 203 -10.33 4.72 10.41
N GLN A 204 -9.29 4.37 9.64
CA GLN A 204 -8.92 2.97 9.38
C GLN A 204 -8.33 2.30 10.63
N LEU A 205 -8.17 0.97 10.55
CA LEU A 205 -7.47 0.20 11.57
C LEU A 205 -6.03 0.67 11.71
N PRO A 206 -5.56 0.94 12.94
CA PRO A 206 -4.13 1.15 13.20
C PRO A 206 -3.35 -0.16 13.04
N PRO A 207 -2.02 -0.12 13.08
CA PRO A 207 -1.20 -1.33 13.12
C PRO A 207 -1.62 -2.27 14.27
N VAL A 208 -1.44 -3.57 14.06
CA VAL A 208 -1.77 -4.59 15.07
C VAL A 208 -1.07 -4.25 16.39
N SER A 209 -1.77 -4.41 17.50
CA SER A 209 -1.33 -4.10 18.87
C SER A 209 -1.20 -2.60 19.19
N GLN A 210 -1.56 -1.68 18.28
CA GLN A 210 -1.52 -0.25 18.53
C GLN A 210 -2.94 0.36 18.60
N ARG A 211 -3.14 1.33 19.48
CA ARG A 211 -4.45 2.03 19.62
C ARG A 211 -4.63 3.13 18.58
N GLU A 212 -3.54 3.73 18.15
CA GLU A 212 -3.50 4.82 17.17
C GLU A 212 -2.39 4.57 16.15
N SER A 213 -2.42 5.30 15.04
CA SER A 213 -1.44 5.18 13.96
C SER A 213 -0.26 6.11 14.18
N PRO A 214 0.93 5.62 14.58
CA PRO A 214 2.10 6.47 14.83
C PRO A 214 2.51 7.33 13.64
N GLY A 215 2.32 6.81 12.42
CA GLY A 215 2.63 7.56 11.18
C GLY A 215 1.73 8.78 10.95
N LEU A 216 0.62 8.91 11.66
CA LEU A 216 -0.29 10.06 11.61
C LEU A 216 -0.36 10.84 12.92
N ASP A 217 0.37 10.42 13.95
CA ASP A 217 0.42 11.09 15.24
C ASP A 217 1.39 12.29 15.19
N VAL A 218 0.82 13.47 15.14
CA VAL A 218 1.57 14.74 15.04
C VAL A 218 2.46 15.00 16.24
N ASP A 219 1.98 14.67 17.44
CA ASP A 219 2.72 14.93 18.67
C ASP A 219 3.90 13.97 18.79
N LEU A 220 3.72 12.70 18.45
CA LEU A 220 4.80 11.73 18.35
C LEU A 220 5.84 12.17 17.32
N LEU A 221 5.41 12.57 16.11
CA LEU A 221 6.30 13.02 15.05
C LEU A 221 7.11 14.26 15.42
N LYS A 222 6.49 15.23 16.12
CA LYS A 222 7.17 16.43 16.61
C LYS A 222 8.13 16.13 17.75
N ASN A 223 7.66 15.44 18.79
CA ASN A 223 8.38 15.31 20.04
C ASN A 223 9.48 14.23 19.97
N LYS A 224 9.16 13.05 19.43
CA LYS A 224 10.10 11.92 19.31
C LYS A 224 11.06 12.10 18.13
N HIS A 225 10.52 12.50 16.96
CA HIS A 225 11.29 12.56 15.71
C HIS A 225 11.80 13.95 15.34
N ARG A 226 11.44 14.99 16.10
CA ARG A 226 11.87 16.38 15.93
C ARG A 226 11.59 16.91 14.53
N LEU A 227 10.39 16.65 14.00
CA LEU A 227 9.96 17.10 12.70
C LEU A 227 9.21 18.44 12.78
N ASN A 228 9.45 19.32 11.82
CA ASN A 228 8.63 20.51 11.60
C ASN A 228 7.37 20.11 10.86
N ILE A 229 6.25 19.97 11.58
CA ILE A 229 5.01 19.43 11.05
C ILE A 229 4.10 20.51 10.52
N ILE A 230 3.71 20.36 9.25
CA ILE A 230 2.55 20.98 8.64
C ILE A 230 1.45 19.90 8.60
N GLN A 231 0.22 20.22 8.97
CA GLN A 231 -0.86 19.22 8.97
C GLN A 231 -2.15 19.73 8.37
N ILE A 232 -2.92 18.82 7.80
CA ILE A 232 -4.27 19.09 7.31
C ILE A 232 -5.13 17.83 7.40
N GLU A 233 -6.42 18.04 7.60
CA GLU A 233 -7.42 16.98 7.51
C GLU A 233 -8.42 17.29 6.39
N LEU A 234 -8.56 16.35 5.44
CA LEU A 234 -9.52 16.41 4.35
C LEU A 234 -10.79 15.65 4.79
N THR A 235 -11.87 16.38 4.98
CA THR A 235 -13.14 15.84 5.47
C THR A 235 -14.24 15.82 4.42
N GLU A 236 -14.08 16.58 3.34
CA GLU A 236 -15.09 16.73 2.28
C GLU A 236 -14.98 15.60 1.27
N VAL A 237 -16.05 14.83 1.09
CA VAL A 237 -16.17 13.80 0.03
C VAL A 237 -16.34 14.51 -1.32
N MET A 238 -15.63 14.05 -2.34
CA MET A 238 -15.69 14.62 -3.69
C MET A 238 -17.10 14.49 -4.28
N ARG A 239 -17.49 15.45 -5.13
CA ARG A 239 -18.84 15.59 -5.67
C ARG A 239 -19.27 14.35 -6.47
N GLN A 240 -18.34 13.73 -7.22
CA GLN A 240 -18.57 12.56 -8.06
C GLN A 240 -18.89 11.28 -7.25
N GLU A 241 -18.51 11.25 -5.98
CA GLU A 241 -18.67 10.07 -5.12
C GLU A 241 -19.86 10.23 -4.14
N ARG A 242 -20.62 11.32 -4.21
CA ARG A 242 -21.75 11.59 -3.29
C ARG A 242 -22.94 10.64 -3.45
N GLU A 243 -23.06 10.00 -4.60
CA GLU A 243 -24.14 9.05 -4.88
C GLU A 243 -23.80 7.62 -4.40
N SER A 244 -22.54 7.37 -4.02
CA SER A 244 -22.12 6.06 -3.53
C SER A 244 -22.67 5.77 -2.14
N GLY A 245 -23.47 4.71 -2.03
CA GLY A 245 -23.93 4.16 -0.76
C GLY A 245 -22.80 3.62 0.09
N ILE A 246 -21.73 3.09 -0.53
CA ILE A 246 -20.50 2.63 0.16
C ILE A 246 -19.88 3.80 0.92
N LEU A 247 -19.62 4.92 0.26
CA LEU A 247 -19.01 6.09 0.89
C LEU A 247 -19.96 6.81 1.86
N TYR A 248 -21.27 6.81 1.58
CA TYR A 248 -22.26 7.31 2.52
C TYR A 248 -22.21 6.54 3.84
N ASN A 249 -22.21 5.20 3.78
CA ASN A 249 -22.14 4.36 4.97
C ASN A 249 -20.78 4.43 5.67
N ALA A 250 -19.67 4.52 4.93
CA ALA A 250 -18.35 4.79 5.49
C ALA A 250 -18.33 6.11 6.28
N THR A 251 -19.02 7.16 5.78
CA THR A 251 -19.13 8.45 6.47
C THR A 251 -19.93 8.34 7.77
N ILE A 252 -21.02 7.56 7.79
CA ILE A 252 -21.80 7.28 9.01
C ILE A 252 -20.93 6.55 10.04
N LEU A 253 -20.24 5.48 9.65
CA LEU A 253 -19.33 4.72 10.52
C LEU A 253 -18.24 5.62 11.13
N ARG A 254 -17.61 6.44 10.32
CA ARG A 254 -16.62 7.42 10.79
C ARG A 254 -17.20 8.37 11.84
N GLY A 255 -18.40 8.91 11.60
CA GLY A 255 -19.09 9.77 12.55
C GLY A 255 -19.45 9.07 13.87
N SER A 256 -19.47 7.73 13.89
CA SER A 256 -19.65 6.94 15.10
C SER A 256 -18.41 6.79 15.96
N LEU A 257 -17.21 6.99 15.42
CA LEU A 257 -15.96 6.88 16.17
C LEU A 257 -15.85 7.87 17.33
N SER A 258 -16.50 9.03 17.20
CA SER A 258 -16.55 10.05 18.27
C SER A 258 -17.68 9.86 19.28
N LYS A 259 -18.54 8.84 19.10
CA LYS A 259 -19.68 8.57 19.98
C LYS A 259 -19.37 7.48 21.00
N ASN A 260 -19.88 7.63 22.21
CA ASN A 260 -19.79 6.61 23.25
C ASN A 260 -21.16 6.41 23.91
N PRO A 261 -21.82 5.25 23.74
CA PRO A 261 -21.38 4.09 22.97
C PRO A 261 -21.39 4.35 21.45
N ALA A 262 -20.56 3.59 20.72
CA ALA A 262 -20.53 3.62 19.27
C ALA A 262 -21.87 3.09 18.70
N VAL A 263 -22.40 3.78 17.69
CA VAL A 263 -23.66 3.43 17.05
C VAL A 263 -23.39 2.98 15.61
N ILE A 264 -23.73 1.74 15.29
CA ILE A 264 -23.63 1.21 13.93
C ILE A 264 -24.98 1.35 13.26
N SER A 265 -25.00 1.98 12.09
CA SER A 265 -26.21 2.11 11.28
C SER A 265 -25.82 2.12 9.81
N PHE A 266 -26.41 1.19 9.05
CA PHE A 266 -26.27 1.11 7.61
C PHE A 266 -27.58 1.53 6.92
N GLN A 267 -27.43 2.26 5.81
CA GLN A 267 -28.50 2.55 4.89
C GLN A 267 -28.20 1.87 3.56
N THR A 268 -28.98 0.86 3.22
CA THR A 268 -28.87 0.12 1.95
C THR A 268 -29.94 0.51 0.96
N THR A 269 -31.09 1.02 1.44
CA THR A 269 -32.20 1.46 0.61
C THR A 269 -31.84 2.76 -0.12
N GLY A 270 -32.09 2.81 -1.42
CA GLY A 270 -31.84 3.99 -2.26
C GLY A 270 -30.43 4.04 -2.82
N HIS A 271 -29.60 3.03 -2.59
CA HIS A 271 -28.26 2.89 -3.17
C HIS A 271 -28.17 1.62 -4.01
N SER A 272 -27.40 1.69 -5.10
CA SER A 272 -27.20 0.58 -6.07
C SER A 272 -25.90 -0.18 -5.88
N ASP A 273 -25.07 0.22 -4.92
CA ASP A 273 -23.70 -0.28 -4.71
C ASP A 273 -23.50 -0.96 -3.34
N ILE A 274 -24.54 -1.00 -2.48
CA ILE A 274 -24.48 -1.65 -1.16
C ILE A 274 -25.69 -2.55 -0.93
N PHE A 275 -25.46 -3.79 -0.49
CA PHE A 275 -26.47 -4.83 -0.40
C PHE A 275 -26.42 -5.53 0.96
N ARG A 276 -27.60 -5.84 1.51
CA ARG A 276 -27.74 -6.75 2.64
C ARG A 276 -27.88 -8.18 2.12
N MET A 277 -27.15 -9.12 2.71
CA MET A 277 -27.10 -10.51 2.25
C MET A 277 -27.13 -11.50 3.44
N THR A 278 -27.71 -12.67 3.22
CA THR A 278 -27.60 -13.82 4.12
C THR A 278 -26.62 -14.84 3.57
N ASN A 279 -26.09 -15.73 4.43
CA ASN A 279 -25.22 -16.84 3.98
C ASN A 279 -25.85 -17.71 2.89
N GLN A 280 -27.19 -17.91 2.96
CA GLN A 280 -27.91 -18.72 1.97
C GLN A 280 -27.80 -18.18 0.54
N ARG A 281 -27.60 -16.86 0.40
CA ARG A 281 -27.46 -16.18 -0.91
C ARG A 281 -26.03 -15.86 -1.26
N MET A 282 -25.07 -16.22 -0.40
CA MET A 282 -23.67 -15.86 -0.59
C MET A 282 -23.06 -16.56 -1.82
N GLU A 283 -23.43 -17.81 -2.06
CA GLU A 283 -22.99 -18.55 -3.24
C GLU A 283 -23.39 -17.86 -4.53
N ASP A 284 -24.69 -17.53 -4.68
CA ASP A 284 -25.22 -16.83 -5.85
C ASP A 284 -24.53 -15.47 -6.03
N GLY A 285 -24.34 -14.75 -4.92
CA GLY A 285 -23.68 -13.45 -4.93
C GLY A 285 -22.21 -13.52 -5.39
N LEU A 286 -21.45 -14.51 -4.90
CA LEU A 286 -20.06 -14.73 -5.30
C LEU A 286 -19.96 -15.14 -6.77
N ARG A 287 -20.80 -16.08 -7.24
CA ARG A 287 -20.85 -16.49 -8.66
C ARG A 287 -21.13 -15.28 -9.55
N TYR A 288 -22.16 -14.49 -9.23
CA TYR A 288 -22.48 -13.27 -9.96
C TYR A 288 -21.30 -12.27 -10.01
N CYS A 289 -20.62 -12.05 -8.88
CA CYS A 289 -19.51 -11.12 -8.83
C CYS A 289 -18.27 -11.65 -9.56
N TYR A 290 -18.01 -12.96 -9.51
CA TYR A 290 -16.91 -13.57 -10.26
C TYR A 290 -17.15 -13.52 -11.76
N ASP A 291 -18.38 -13.71 -12.21
CA ASP A 291 -18.74 -13.56 -13.63
C ASP A 291 -18.59 -12.11 -14.10
N LYS A 292 -19.01 -11.15 -13.25
CA LYS A 292 -19.03 -9.73 -13.61
C LYS A 292 -17.66 -9.05 -13.49
N TYR A 293 -16.91 -9.33 -12.42
CA TYR A 293 -15.69 -8.60 -12.07
C TYR A 293 -14.44 -9.48 -12.14
N GLY A 294 -14.61 -10.79 -12.16
CA GLY A 294 -13.53 -11.77 -12.05
C GLY A 294 -13.10 -12.07 -10.61
N THR A 295 -12.44 -13.21 -10.43
CA THR A 295 -11.99 -13.70 -9.11
C THR A 295 -10.96 -12.77 -8.45
N LYS A 296 -10.14 -12.07 -9.23
CA LYS A 296 -9.08 -11.16 -8.75
C LYS A 296 -9.63 -9.83 -8.23
N ASN A 297 -10.85 -9.47 -8.65
CA ASN A 297 -11.50 -8.20 -8.31
C ASN A 297 -12.67 -8.37 -7.32
N THR A 298 -12.85 -9.57 -6.78
CA THR A 298 -13.88 -9.91 -5.80
C THR A 298 -13.22 -10.54 -4.58
N ILE A 299 -13.56 -10.09 -3.37
CA ILE A 299 -12.94 -10.54 -2.13
C ILE A 299 -13.95 -10.71 -1.01
N VAL A 300 -13.71 -11.69 -0.12
CA VAL A 300 -14.42 -11.80 1.16
C VAL A 300 -13.52 -11.25 2.28
N VAL A 301 -14.03 -10.33 3.08
CA VAL A 301 -13.31 -9.74 4.22
C VAL A 301 -13.87 -10.30 5.53
N CYS A 302 -12.99 -10.90 6.33
CA CYS A 302 -13.32 -11.61 7.57
C CYS A 302 -12.63 -10.98 8.78
N ARG A 303 -13.11 -11.37 9.99
CA ARG A 303 -12.50 -10.94 11.25
C ARG A 303 -11.30 -11.77 11.70
N SER A 304 -11.26 -13.05 11.32
CA SER A 304 -10.21 -13.96 11.78
C SER A 304 -9.59 -14.77 10.64
N ASN A 305 -8.35 -15.25 10.83
CA ASN A 305 -7.71 -16.16 9.89
C ASN A 305 -8.51 -17.47 9.74
N LYS A 306 -9.09 -17.98 10.84
CA LYS A 306 -9.95 -19.18 10.79
C LYS A 306 -11.11 -19.02 9.82
N GLN A 307 -11.85 -17.90 9.91
CA GLN A 307 -12.93 -17.61 8.97
C GLN A 307 -12.39 -17.46 7.53
N ALA A 308 -11.24 -16.79 7.35
CA ALA A 308 -10.66 -16.64 6.03
C ALA A 308 -10.29 -18.01 5.40
N VAL A 309 -9.74 -18.95 6.18
CA VAL A 309 -9.46 -20.32 5.72
C VAL A 309 -10.76 -21.02 5.31
N GLN A 310 -11.80 -20.97 6.14
CA GLN A 310 -13.09 -21.59 5.84
C GLN A 310 -13.73 -21.02 4.56
N TYR A 311 -13.71 -19.70 4.37
CA TYR A 311 -14.22 -19.08 3.15
C TYR A 311 -13.36 -19.41 1.92
N ASN A 312 -12.05 -19.47 2.05
CA ASN A 312 -11.16 -19.87 0.95
C ASN A 312 -11.46 -21.31 0.49
N GLU A 313 -11.67 -22.24 1.44
CA GLU A 313 -12.05 -23.63 1.12
C GLU A 313 -13.45 -23.70 0.50
N PHE A 314 -14.41 -22.98 1.07
CA PHE A 314 -15.77 -22.90 0.52
C PHE A 314 -15.75 -22.38 -0.93
N ILE A 315 -15.07 -21.27 -1.16
CA ILE A 315 -14.97 -20.66 -2.49
C ILE A 315 -14.32 -21.61 -3.48
N ARG A 316 -13.20 -22.23 -3.11
CA ARG A 316 -12.52 -23.17 -4.00
C ARG A 316 -13.38 -24.37 -4.36
N ARG A 317 -13.98 -25.03 -3.34
CA ARG A 317 -14.73 -26.27 -3.55
C ARG A 317 -16.12 -26.06 -4.15
N GLN A 318 -16.88 -25.08 -3.65
CA GLN A 318 -18.30 -24.90 -4.02
C GLN A 318 -18.49 -23.93 -5.19
N ILE A 319 -17.65 -22.89 -5.29
CA ILE A 319 -17.81 -21.85 -6.31
C ILE A 319 -16.95 -22.14 -7.53
N LEU A 320 -15.65 -22.40 -7.31
CA LEU A 320 -14.67 -22.60 -8.37
C LEU A 320 -14.55 -24.07 -8.78
N LEU A 321 -15.21 -24.99 -8.05
CA LEU A 321 -15.23 -26.43 -8.29
C LEU A 321 -13.81 -27.03 -8.36
N ARG A 322 -12.92 -26.58 -7.47
CA ARG A 322 -11.56 -27.07 -7.33
C ARG A 322 -11.53 -28.32 -6.46
N GLU A 323 -10.99 -29.41 -6.97
CA GLU A 323 -10.91 -30.68 -6.26
C GLU A 323 -9.56 -30.89 -5.57
N GLU A 324 -8.48 -30.48 -6.25
CA GLU A 324 -7.12 -30.65 -5.76
C GLU A 324 -6.75 -29.57 -4.72
N GLU A 325 -5.72 -29.85 -3.91
CA GLU A 325 -5.24 -28.92 -2.89
C GLU A 325 -4.73 -27.61 -3.51
N ILE A 326 -4.10 -27.66 -4.69
CA ILE A 326 -3.70 -26.49 -5.47
C ILE A 326 -3.92 -26.77 -6.96
N GLU A 327 -4.41 -25.77 -7.68
CA GLU A 327 -4.70 -25.88 -9.10
C GLU A 327 -4.22 -24.66 -9.88
N VAL A 328 -4.08 -24.82 -11.19
CA VAL A 328 -3.80 -23.70 -12.10
C VAL A 328 -4.91 -22.66 -11.99
N ALA A 329 -4.51 -21.39 -12.05
CA ALA A 329 -5.35 -20.22 -11.81
C ALA A 329 -5.83 -20.04 -10.35
N ASP A 330 -5.31 -20.78 -9.37
CA ASP A 330 -5.48 -20.41 -7.97
C ASP A 330 -4.79 -19.08 -7.67
N VAL A 331 -5.47 -18.28 -6.85
CA VAL A 331 -4.92 -17.00 -6.38
C VAL A 331 -4.37 -17.19 -4.97
N LEU A 332 -3.10 -16.92 -4.83
CA LEU A 332 -2.36 -17.06 -3.58
C LEU A 332 -1.91 -15.68 -3.07
N MET A 333 -1.77 -15.55 -1.77
CA MET A 333 -1.15 -14.39 -1.12
C MET A 333 0.09 -14.86 -0.37
N ASN A 334 1.22 -14.21 -0.64
CA ASN A 334 2.44 -14.42 0.15
C ASN A 334 2.26 -13.86 1.56
N VAL A 335 2.61 -14.64 2.60
CA VAL A 335 2.39 -14.23 4.00
C VAL A 335 3.67 -13.88 4.74
N ARG A 336 4.83 -13.98 4.08
CA ARG A 336 6.14 -13.62 4.62
C ARG A 336 7.02 -13.02 3.52
N ASN A 337 7.78 -11.95 3.80
CA ASN A 337 8.73 -11.42 2.83
C ASN A 337 9.72 -12.50 2.35
N ASN A 338 9.89 -12.63 1.05
CA ASN A 338 10.82 -13.56 0.45
C ASN A 338 11.80 -12.83 -0.48
N TYR A 339 13.09 -13.06 -0.24
CA TYR A 339 14.20 -12.39 -0.93
C TYR A 339 15.01 -13.35 -1.81
N TYR A 340 14.61 -14.61 -1.85
CA TYR A 340 15.27 -15.66 -2.63
C TYR A 340 14.69 -15.77 -4.04
N TYR A 341 13.38 -15.93 -4.13
CA TYR A 341 12.67 -15.97 -5.42
C TYR A 341 12.33 -14.56 -5.89
N VAL A 342 13.36 -13.81 -6.29
CA VAL A 342 13.17 -12.43 -6.77
C VAL A 342 13.04 -12.43 -8.28
N PRO A 343 11.84 -12.18 -8.83
CA PRO A 343 11.70 -12.01 -10.27
C PRO A 343 12.58 -10.86 -10.75
N THR A 344 13.28 -11.03 -11.88
CA THR A 344 14.18 -10.01 -12.45
C THR A 344 13.48 -8.69 -12.73
N TYR A 345 12.18 -8.74 -12.96
CA TYR A 345 11.30 -7.61 -13.21
C TYR A 345 10.63 -7.05 -11.95
N SER A 346 10.86 -7.64 -10.78
CA SER A 346 10.24 -7.14 -9.55
C SER A 346 10.77 -5.76 -9.19
N PRO A 347 9.96 -4.71 -9.24
CA PRO A 347 10.41 -3.37 -8.84
C PRO A 347 10.80 -3.30 -7.37
N SER A 348 10.29 -4.25 -6.57
CA SER A 348 10.56 -4.33 -5.14
C SER A 348 11.85 -5.06 -4.79
N GLY A 349 12.43 -5.86 -5.70
CA GLY A 349 13.63 -6.66 -5.41
C GLY A 349 13.38 -7.78 -4.38
N PHE A 350 12.13 -8.10 -4.07
CA PHE A 350 11.70 -9.22 -3.22
C PHE A 350 10.18 -9.44 -3.40
N ILE A 351 9.66 -10.57 -2.93
CA ILE A 351 8.23 -10.85 -2.85
C ILE A 351 7.75 -10.43 -1.45
N ALA A 352 6.90 -9.42 -1.38
CA ALA A 352 6.46 -8.86 -0.11
C ALA A 352 5.37 -9.69 0.56
N ASN A 353 5.27 -9.58 1.89
CA ASN A 353 4.10 -10.04 2.62
C ASN A 353 2.88 -9.24 2.15
N GLY A 354 1.84 -9.95 1.69
CA GLY A 354 0.64 -9.37 1.10
C GLY A 354 0.64 -9.28 -0.42
N ASP A 355 1.73 -9.66 -1.11
CA ASP A 355 1.72 -9.76 -2.58
C ASP A 355 0.84 -10.92 -3.04
N PHE A 356 0.07 -10.66 -4.10
CA PHE A 356 -0.83 -11.64 -4.71
C PHE A 356 -0.17 -12.31 -5.92
N MET A 357 -0.37 -13.61 -6.03
CA MET A 357 0.19 -14.43 -7.10
C MET A 357 -0.87 -15.35 -7.67
N GLU A 358 -0.78 -15.63 -8.95
CA GLU A 358 -1.57 -16.64 -9.65
C GLU A 358 -0.72 -17.85 -9.97
N VAL A 359 -1.25 -19.03 -9.76
CA VAL A 359 -0.63 -20.28 -10.18
C VAL A 359 -0.81 -20.43 -11.68
N VAL A 360 0.28 -20.36 -12.44
CA VAL A 360 0.28 -20.52 -13.90
C VAL A 360 0.47 -21.99 -14.28
N LYS A 361 1.35 -22.68 -13.56
CA LYS A 361 1.65 -24.09 -13.80
C LYS A 361 2.08 -24.78 -12.50
N ILE A 362 1.70 -26.04 -12.34
CA ILE A 362 2.22 -26.94 -11.31
C ILE A 362 3.30 -27.79 -11.96
N ILE A 363 4.49 -27.77 -11.37
CA ILE A 363 5.66 -28.49 -11.91
C ILE A 363 5.76 -29.86 -11.24
N ASP A 364 5.82 -29.90 -9.90
CA ASP A 364 5.86 -31.11 -9.10
C ASP A 364 5.45 -30.87 -7.64
N PHE A 365 5.32 -31.96 -6.89
CA PHE A 365 5.06 -31.99 -5.45
C PHE A 365 6.20 -32.75 -4.76
N GLU A 366 6.58 -32.27 -3.59
CA GLU A 366 7.66 -32.83 -2.77
C GLU A 366 7.22 -32.89 -1.30
N GLU A 367 7.62 -33.95 -0.60
CA GLU A 367 7.42 -34.09 0.84
C GLU A 367 8.79 -34.24 1.50
N GLN A 368 9.19 -33.25 2.33
CA GLN A 368 10.48 -33.22 2.99
C GLN A 368 10.41 -32.41 4.29
N TYR A 369 11.22 -32.75 5.28
CA TYR A 369 11.28 -32.04 6.58
C TYR A 369 9.93 -32.01 7.31
N ASP A 370 9.13 -33.06 7.19
CA ASP A 370 7.76 -33.14 7.72
C ASP A 370 6.81 -32.06 7.19
N LEU A 371 7.10 -31.53 6.01
CA LEU A 371 6.31 -30.50 5.31
C LEU A 371 6.07 -30.92 3.86
N ARG A 372 4.95 -30.46 3.31
CA ARG A 372 4.58 -30.66 1.91
C ARG A 372 4.86 -29.40 1.12
N PHE A 373 5.48 -29.59 -0.03
CA PHE A 373 5.85 -28.48 -0.93
C PHE A 373 5.30 -28.73 -2.32
N ALA A 374 5.07 -27.65 -3.05
CA ALA A 374 4.86 -27.69 -4.48
C ALA A 374 5.83 -26.74 -5.17
N ARG A 375 6.37 -27.17 -6.31
CA ARG A 375 7.11 -26.28 -7.19
C ARG A 375 6.17 -25.77 -8.27
N LEU A 376 6.00 -24.46 -8.31
CA LEU A 376 5.00 -23.77 -9.11
C LEU A 376 5.65 -22.72 -10.01
N GLU A 377 5.07 -22.54 -11.19
CA GLU A 377 5.25 -21.31 -11.97
C GLU A 377 4.17 -20.32 -11.55
N LEU A 378 4.60 -19.17 -11.07
CA LEU A 378 3.77 -18.13 -10.47
C LEU A 378 3.85 -16.81 -11.25
N LYS A 379 2.76 -16.06 -11.24
CA LYS A 379 2.67 -14.71 -11.78
C LYS A 379 2.26 -13.73 -10.69
N LEU A 380 3.04 -12.68 -10.46
CA LEU A 380 2.67 -11.58 -9.55
C LEU A 380 1.50 -10.78 -10.13
N LEU A 381 0.43 -10.60 -9.35
CA LEU A 381 -0.77 -9.89 -9.78
C LEU A 381 -0.72 -8.38 -9.50
N ASP A 382 0.07 -7.98 -8.52
CA ASP A 382 0.18 -6.59 -8.11
C ASP A 382 1.16 -5.77 -8.96
N TYR A 383 1.81 -6.39 -9.94
CA TYR A 383 2.74 -5.75 -10.86
C TYR A 383 2.25 -5.90 -12.29
N ASP A 384 2.38 -4.83 -13.08
CA ASP A 384 1.92 -4.81 -14.48
C ASP A 384 2.94 -5.50 -15.41
N VAL A 385 3.20 -6.78 -15.13
CA VAL A 385 4.19 -7.60 -15.82
C VAL A 385 3.55 -8.93 -16.21
N SER A 386 3.81 -9.36 -17.45
CA SER A 386 3.34 -10.66 -17.97
C SER A 386 4.26 -11.83 -17.61
N GLU A 387 5.47 -11.54 -17.12
CA GLU A 387 6.48 -12.55 -16.84
C GLU A 387 6.10 -13.40 -15.62
N THR A 388 6.49 -14.66 -15.68
CA THR A 388 6.31 -15.67 -14.62
C THR A 388 7.65 -16.01 -13.98
N PHE A 389 7.62 -16.62 -12.83
CA PHE A 389 8.81 -17.14 -12.14
C PHE A 389 8.51 -18.47 -11.46
N GLU A 390 9.52 -19.33 -11.36
CA GLU A 390 9.40 -20.58 -10.62
C GLU A 390 9.73 -20.35 -9.14
N ALA A 391 8.90 -20.93 -8.26
CA ALA A 391 9.16 -20.94 -6.83
C ALA A 391 8.62 -22.23 -6.17
N ARG A 392 9.26 -22.62 -5.06
CA ARG A 392 8.73 -23.62 -4.15
C ARG A 392 7.80 -22.93 -3.14
N VAL A 393 6.65 -23.53 -2.86
CA VAL A 393 5.68 -23.07 -1.87
C VAL A 393 5.46 -24.11 -0.80
N VAL A 394 5.17 -23.71 0.43
CA VAL A 394 4.79 -24.60 1.54
C VAL A 394 3.29 -24.79 1.51
N LEU A 395 2.81 -26.00 1.21
CA LEU A 395 1.39 -26.31 1.12
C LEU A 395 0.68 -26.29 2.47
N ASP A 396 1.36 -26.72 3.53
CA ASP A 396 0.78 -26.77 4.89
C ASP A 396 0.36 -25.38 5.40
N THR A 397 0.93 -24.29 4.87
CA THR A 397 0.50 -22.94 5.22
C THR A 397 -0.85 -22.56 4.62
N LEU A 398 -1.33 -23.21 3.57
CA LEU A 398 -2.62 -22.91 2.92
C LEU A 398 -3.80 -23.08 3.88
N HIS A 399 -3.78 -24.15 4.68
CA HIS A 399 -4.87 -24.54 5.58
C HIS A 399 -4.66 -24.09 7.04
N SER A 400 -3.49 -23.57 7.38
CA SER A 400 -3.17 -23.14 8.74
C SER A 400 -4.05 -21.96 9.15
N GLU A 401 -4.59 -21.97 10.38
CA GLU A 401 -5.28 -20.81 10.97
C GLU A 401 -4.28 -19.72 11.45
N SER A 402 -2.99 -20.05 11.55
CA SER A 402 -1.93 -19.09 11.88
C SER A 402 -1.63 -18.15 10.73
N PRO A 403 -1.17 -16.91 10.98
CA PRO A 403 -0.84 -15.95 9.91
C PRO A 403 0.27 -16.45 8.96
N SER A 404 1.23 -17.20 9.48
CA SER A 404 2.37 -17.84 8.80
C SER A 404 2.87 -19.00 9.67
N MET A 405 3.89 -19.73 9.23
CA MET A 405 4.57 -20.70 10.08
C MET A 405 5.08 -20.03 11.38
N SER A 406 4.91 -20.73 12.48
CA SER A 406 5.37 -20.28 13.81
C SER A 406 6.91 -20.21 13.87
N THR A 407 7.43 -19.51 14.87
CA THR A 407 8.88 -19.46 15.11
C THR A 407 9.49 -20.84 15.31
N ASP A 408 8.76 -21.74 16.00
CA ASP A 408 9.26 -23.07 16.30
C ASP A 408 9.26 -23.99 15.07
N GLU A 409 8.22 -23.90 14.22
CA GLU A 409 8.20 -24.60 12.93
C GLU A 409 9.33 -24.12 12.00
N ASN A 410 9.56 -22.83 11.92
CA ASN A 410 10.69 -22.28 11.15
C ASN A 410 12.06 -22.72 11.73
N LYS A 411 12.22 -22.78 13.06
CA LYS A 411 13.44 -23.28 13.69
C LYS A 411 13.66 -24.77 13.43
N LYS A 412 12.59 -25.58 13.50
CA LYS A 412 12.64 -27.01 13.20
C LYS A 412 13.11 -27.24 11.77
N LEU A 413 12.48 -26.57 10.81
CA LEU A 413 12.88 -26.64 9.40
C LEU A 413 14.35 -26.25 9.19
N TYR A 414 14.78 -25.14 9.81
CA TYR A 414 16.19 -24.72 9.74
C TYR A 414 17.15 -25.77 10.29
N GLN A 415 16.82 -26.38 11.44
CA GLN A 415 17.67 -27.41 12.07
C GLN A 415 17.78 -28.66 11.20
N GLN A 416 16.68 -29.12 10.62
CA GLN A 416 16.66 -30.28 9.72
C GLN A 416 17.51 -30.02 8.48
N ILE A 417 17.33 -28.88 7.81
CA ILE A 417 18.15 -28.50 6.66
C ILE A 417 19.63 -28.31 7.04
N PHE A 418 19.92 -27.71 8.22
CA PHE A 418 21.31 -27.56 8.69
C PHE A 418 22.02 -28.89 8.89
N GLU A 419 21.30 -29.93 9.29
CA GLU A 419 21.84 -31.29 9.48
C GLU A 419 22.22 -31.92 8.15
N ASP A 420 21.47 -31.66 7.06
CA ASP A 420 21.79 -32.17 5.72
C ASP A 420 23.12 -31.61 5.18
N TYR A 421 23.52 -30.43 5.62
CA TYR A 421 24.80 -29.81 5.25
C TYR A 421 25.94 -30.03 6.23
N LYS A 422 25.81 -30.99 7.18
CA LYS A 422 26.82 -31.25 8.23
C LYS A 422 28.17 -31.69 7.68
N ASP A 423 28.20 -32.36 6.52
CA ASP A 423 29.41 -32.89 5.90
C ASP A 423 30.27 -31.80 5.23
N LEU A 424 29.78 -30.58 5.09
CA LEU A 424 30.57 -29.44 4.63
C LEU A 424 31.59 -29.05 5.72
N ALA A 425 32.89 -29.16 5.39
CA ALA A 425 33.97 -28.98 6.34
C ALA A 425 34.07 -27.55 6.91
N GLU A 426 33.82 -26.53 6.06
CA GLU A 426 33.89 -25.15 6.49
C GLU A 426 32.56 -24.59 7.01
N ALA A 427 32.57 -24.09 8.24
CA ALA A 427 31.37 -23.50 8.85
C ALA A 427 30.79 -22.35 8.04
N GLY A 428 31.61 -21.60 7.31
CA GLY A 428 31.18 -20.51 6.41
C GLY A 428 30.41 -21.03 5.19
N GLU A 429 30.95 -22.08 4.53
CA GLU A 429 30.31 -22.71 3.38
C GLU A 429 28.97 -23.36 3.76
N ARG A 430 28.92 -24.06 4.90
CA ARG A 430 27.70 -24.65 5.43
C ARG A 430 26.60 -23.59 5.62
N LYS A 431 26.93 -22.47 6.23
CA LYS A 431 25.98 -21.36 6.44
C LYS A 431 25.47 -20.80 5.13
N ILE A 432 26.30 -20.68 4.12
CA ILE A 432 25.93 -20.18 2.78
C ILE A 432 25.01 -21.20 2.10
N ALA A 433 25.33 -22.49 2.18
CA ALA A 433 24.52 -23.56 1.60
C ALA A 433 23.12 -23.59 2.20
N VAL A 434 23.00 -23.62 3.52
CA VAL A 434 21.73 -23.56 4.24
C VAL A 434 20.92 -22.30 3.87
N LYS A 435 21.57 -21.15 3.81
CA LYS A 435 20.90 -19.89 3.44
C LYS A 435 20.30 -19.94 2.04
N ASN A 436 20.97 -20.61 1.11
CA ASN A 436 20.54 -20.71 -0.27
C ASN A 436 19.70 -21.97 -0.53
N ASP A 437 19.35 -22.71 0.51
CA ASP A 437 18.51 -23.88 0.38
C ASP A 437 17.11 -23.51 -0.08
N PRO A 438 16.57 -24.15 -1.14
CA PRO A 438 15.27 -23.81 -1.71
C PRO A 438 14.09 -24.18 -0.81
N PHE A 439 14.22 -25.14 0.11
CA PHE A 439 13.16 -25.49 1.07
C PHE A 439 13.10 -24.48 2.21
N LEU A 440 14.26 -24.01 2.70
CA LEU A 440 14.30 -22.94 3.71
C LEU A 440 13.68 -21.64 3.17
N ASN A 441 13.86 -21.40 1.89
CA ASN A 441 13.38 -20.21 1.19
C ASN A 441 12.01 -20.40 0.52
N ALA A 442 11.33 -21.53 0.73
CA ALA A 442 10.02 -21.76 0.17
C ALA A 442 9.03 -20.66 0.59
N LEU A 443 8.18 -20.23 -0.35
CA LEU A 443 7.16 -19.22 -0.11
C LEU A 443 6.12 -19.78 0.86
N GLN A 444 5.81 -19.01 1.89
CA GLN A 444 4.67 -19.29 2.76
C GLN A 444 3.45 -18.57 2.19
N VAL A 445 2.43 -19.31 1.82
CA VAL A 445 1.31 -18.78 1.05
C VAL A 445 -0.04 -19.16 1.65
N LYS A 446 -1.07 -18.37 1.36
CA LYS A 446 -2.48 -18.66 1.63
C LYS A 446 -3.31 -18.40 0.40
N TYR A 447 -4.46 -19.07 0.30
CA TYR A 447 -5.44 -18.68 -0.71
C TYR A 447 -5.92 -17.25 -0.47
N ALA A 448 -6.23 -16.55 -1.54
CA ALA A 448 -6.49 -15.11 -1.52
C ALA A 448 -7.90 -14.72 -1.99
N TYR A 449 -8.87 -15.60 -1.87
CA TYR A 449 -10.30 -15.31 -2.12
C TYR A 449 -11.00 -14.71 -0.91
N ALA A 450 -10.48 -15.00 0.30
CA ALA A 450 -10.94 -14.44 1.56
C ALA A 450 -9.74 -14.04 2.43
N LEU A 451 -9.81 -12.86 3.02
CA LEU A 451 -8.73 -12.26 3.82
C LEU A 451 -9.26 -11.66 5.12
N THR A 452 -8.38 -11.52 6.10
CA THR A 452 -8.68 -10.66 7.24
C THR A 452 -8.66 -9.19 6.84
N CYS A 453 -9.43 -8.35 7.54
CA CYS A 453 -9.48 -6.92 7.26
C CYS A 453 -8.10 -6.24 7.33
N HIS A 454 -7.22 -6.64 8.25
CA HIS A 454 -5.84 -6.13 8.29
C HIS A 454 -5.06 -6.45 7.02
N LYS A 455 -5.25 -7.67 6.47
CA LYS A 455 -4.58 -8.08 5.22
C LYS A 455 -5.18 -7.42 3.98
N SER A 456 -6.41 -6.91 4.06
CA SER A 456 -7.05 -6.16 2.97
C SER A 456 -6.66 -4.67 2.94
N GLN A 457 -5.97 -4.16 3.96
CA GLN A 457 -5.52 -2.76 3.97
C GLN A 457 -4.61 -2.44 2.79
N GLY A 458 -4.75 -1.25 2.23
CA GLY A 458 -4.05 -0.83 1.01
C GLY A 458 -4.57 -1.47 -0.29
N GLY A 459 -5.50 -2.44 -0.21
CA GLY A 459 -6.17 -3.03 -1.36
C GLY A 459 -7.53 -2.40 -1.65
N GLN A 460 -7.99 -2.54 -2.90
CA GLN A 460 -9.34 -2.19 -3.34
C GLN A 460 -9.83 -3.26 -4.32
N TRP A 461 -11.13 -3.55 -4.27
CA TRP A 461 -11.78 -4.55 -5.13
C TRP A 461 -13.11 -4.02 -5.63
N ASN A 462 -13.50 -4.42 -6.83
CA ASN A 462 -14.79 -4.04 -7.40
C ASN A 462 -15.94 -4.59 -6.54
N ALA A 463 -15.84 -5.83 -6.06
CA ALA A 463 -16.84 -6.42 -5.18
C ALA A 463 -16.24 -6.90 -3.85
N VAL A 464 -16.82 -6.50 -2.73
CA VAL A 464 -16.41 -6.91 -1.39
C VAL A 464 -17.56 -7.47 -0.61
N PHE A 465 -17.37 -8.68 -0.09
CA PHE A 465 -18.29 -9.32 0.86
C PHE A 465 -17.70 -9.18 2.25
N ILE A 466 -18.43 -8.57 3.16
CA ILE A 466 -18.02 -8.45 4.56
C ILE A 466 -18.88 -9.39 5.39
N ASP A 467 -18.26 -10.39 6.03
CA ASP A 467 -18.95 -11.22 6.99
C ASP A 467 -18.81 -10.64 8.41
N GLN A 468 -19.97 -10.35 9.04
CA GLN A 468 -20.00 -9.85 10.41
C GLN A 468 -19.30 -10.82 11.38
N GLY A 469 -19.45 -12.12 11.19
CA GLY A 469 -19.03 -13.14 12.11
C GLY A 469 -19.79 -13.07 13.44
N PHE A 470 -19.25 -13.72 14.46
CA PHE A 470 -19.81 -13.65 15.81
C PHE A 470 -19.61 -12.26 16.43
N LEU A 471 -20.68 -11.64 16.88
CA LEU A 471 -20.67 -10.31 17.50
C LEU A 471 -21.63 -10.30 18.71
N ASN A 472 -21.13 -9.83 19.86
CA ASN A 472 -21.96 -9.49 21.00
C ASN A 472 -21.88 -7.97 21.28
N GLU A 473 -22.79 -7.44 22.11
CA GLU A 473 -22.88 -6.01 22.41
C GLU A 473 -21.57 -5.40 22.95
N LYS A 474 -20.82 -6.16 23.79
CA LYS A 474 -19.56 -5.69 24.38
C LYS A 474 -18.42 -5.54 23.35
N MET A 475 -18.58 -6.18 22.19
CA MET A 475 -17.61 -6.10 21.10
C MET A 475 -17.85 -4.87 20.20
N ILE A 476 -18.99 -4.15 20.38
CA ILE A 476 -19.30 -2.93 19.65
C ILE A 476 -18.55 -1.78 20.32
N ASN A 477 -17.31 -1.59 19.94
CA ASN A 477 -16.39 -0.59 20.45
C ASN A 477 -15.76 0.21 19.28
N PRO A 478 -14.99 1.25 19.54
CA PRO A 478 -14.32 2.04 18.48
C PRO A 478 -13.43 1.20 17.55
N GLU A 479 -12.79 0.15 18.06
CA GLU A 479 -11.95 -0.75 17.24
C GLU A 479 -12.81 -1.51 16.22
N TYR A 480 -13.97 -2.01 16.64
CA TYR A 480 -14.91 -2.66 15.72
C TYR A 480 -15.45 -1.69 14.65
N VAL A 481 -15.73 -0.45 15.02
CA VAL A 481 -16.15 0.57 14.05
C VAL A 481 -15.03 0.88 13.05
N ARG A 482 -13.77 0.97 13.50
CA ARG A 482 -12.61 1.10 12.61
C ARG A 482 -12.46 -0.11 11.68
N TRP A 483 -12.68 -1.30 12.21
CA TRP A 483 -12.69 -2.53 11.43
C TRP A 483 -13.74 -2.49 10.33
N LEU A 484 -15.00 -2.13 10.66
CA LEU A 484 -16.08 -1.96 9.68
C LEU A 484 -15.76 -0.90 8.65
N TYR A 485 -15.31 0.25 9.09
CA TYR A 485 -14.92 1.36 8.20
C TYR A 485 -13.83 0.91 7.22
N THR A 486 -12.79 0.25 7.73
CA THR A 486 -11.70 -0.26 6.90
C THR A 486 -12.20 -1.26 5.87
N ALA A 487 -13.05 -2.22 6.29
CA ALA A 487 -13.61 -3.25 5.40
C ALA A 487 -14.53 -2.65 4.32
N VAL A 488 -15.43 -1.74 4.71
CA VAL A 488 -16.36 -1.05 3.80
C VAL A 488 -15.61 -0.27 2.72
N THR A 489 -14.55 0.43 3.10
CA THR A 489 -13.75 1.25 2.17
C THR A 489 -12.86 0.44 1.23
N ARG A 490 -12.91 -0.89 1.29
CA ARG A 490 -12.23 -1.77 0.31
C ARG A 490 -13.01 -1.93 -0.98
N ALA A 491 -14.33 -1.72 -0.96
CA ALA A 491 -15.19 -1.85 -2.14
C ALA A 491 -15.18 -0.58 -2.99
N THR A 492 -15.17 -0.76 -4.32
CA THR A 492 -15.29 0.35 -5.27
C THR A 492 -16.63 0.37 -5.98
N ASP A 493 -17.24 -0.79 -6.28
CA ASP A 493 -18.46 -0.90 -7.10
C ASP A 493 -19.61 -1.61 -6.41
N ALA A 494 -19.31 -2.63 -5.59
CA ALA A 494 -20.36 -3.42 -4.93
C ALA A 494 -19.91 -3.88 -3.54
N LEU A 495 -20.73 -3.62 -2.53
CA LEU A 495 -20.51 -4.01 -1.14
C LEU A 495 -21.64 -4.89 -0.66
N PHE A 496 -21.31 -6.07 -0.14
CA PHE A 496 -22.27 -7.02 0.41
C PHE A 496 -22.04 -7.19 1.91
N LEU A 497 -23.02 -6.83 2.72
CA LEU A 497 -23.03 -7.00 4.17
C LEU A 497 -23.67 -8.34 4.53
N VAL A 498 -22.83 -9.35 4.83
CA VAL A 498 -23.26 -10.74 5.03
C VAL A 498 -23.54 -11.01 6.50
N ASN A 499 -24.71 -11.53 6.81
CA ASN A 499 -25.17 -11.90 8.16
C ASN A 499 -25.10 -10.79 9.21
N PHE A 500 -25.21 -9.55 8.81
CA PHE A 500 -25.23 -8.44 9.76
C PHE A 500 -26.52 -8.44 10.60
N ASN A 501 -26.37 -8.06 11.88
CA ASN A 501 -27.49 -7.91 12.78
C ASN A 501 -28.53 -6.98 12.17
N PRO A 502 -29.82 -7.41 12.11
CA PRO A 502 -30.91 -6.57 11.58
C PRO A 502 -31.00 -5.18 12.21
N SER A 503 -30.65 -5.03 13.50
CA SER A 503 -30.67 -3.74 14.20
C SER A 503 -29.67 -2.70 13.66
N PHE A 504 -28.72 -3.12 12.83
CA PHE A 504 -27.74 -2.20 12.19
C PHE A 504 -28.30 -1.55 10.91
N PHE A 505 -29.47 -1.91 10.47
CA PHE A 505 -30.10 -1.35 9.26
C PHE A 505 -31.27 -0.42 9.62
N LYS A 506 -31.31 0.72 8.88
CA LYS A 506 -32.43 1.64 8.90
C LYS A 506 -33.37 1.39 7.75
#